data_701b6817e89a2014549a85215de1014d
#
_entry.id   701b6817e89a2014549a85215de1014d
#
_cell.length_a   1.000
_cell.length_b   1.000
_cell.length_c   1.000
_cell.angle_alpha   90.00
_cell.angle_beta   90.00
_cell.angle_gamma   90.00
#
_symmetry.space_group_name_H-M   'P 1'
#
loop_
_entity.id
_entity.type
_entity.pdbx_description
1 polymer ?
#
loop_
_entity_poly.entity_id
_entity_poly.type
_entity_poly.pdbx_seq_one_letter_code
_entity_poly.pdbx_strand_id
1 'polypeptide(L)'
;MSNVRSDKPFILAGRTFESRLLVGTGKYVDMEQTRLAIEASGAEIVTVAVRRTNLGQNPGEPNLLDVLPPDRYTILPNTAGCFDAIEAVRTCRLARELLDGKNLVKL
;
A
#
# COMPACT_ATOMS: atom_id res chain seq x y z
N MET A 1 -29.97 -8.64 6.88
CA MET A 1 -29.75 -7.19 6.76
C MET A 1 -29.40 -6.85 5.32
N SER A 2 -29.97 -5.81 4.82
CA SER A 2 -29.62 -5.37 3.48
C SER A 2 -28.27 -4.70 3.47
N ASN A 3 -27.41 -5.13 2.56
CA ASN A 3 -26.13 -4.50 2.33
C ASN A 3 -26.12 -3.76 0.99
N VAL A 4 -27.31 -3.46 0.51
CA VAL A 4 -27.41 -2.72 -0.75
C VAL A 4 -26.82 -1.33 -0.53
N ARG A 5 -25.79 -1.04 -1.27
CA ARG A 5 -25.16 0.27 -1.25
C ARG A 5 -25.81 1.14 -2.30
N SER A 6 -26.24 2.32 -1.86
CA SER A 6 -26.65 3.36 -2.77
C SER A 6 -25.48 4.29 -3.12
N ASP A 7 -24.32 4.03 -2.54
CA ASP A 7 -23.12 4.81 -2.79
C ASP A 7 -22.65 4.67 -4.22
N LYS A 8 -22.08 5.73 -4.75
CA LYS A 8 -21.39 5.65 -6.02
C LYS A 8 -20.14 4.76 -5.88
N PRO A 9 -19.74 4.05 -6.94
CA PRO A 9 -18.50 3.29 -6.91
C PRO A 9 -17.32 4.17 -6.49
N PHE A 10 -16.40 3.60 -5.72
CA PHE A 10 -15.17 4.29 -5.38
C PHE A 10 -14.19 4.12 -6.53
N ILE A 11 -13.89 5.21 -7.22
CA ILE A 11 -12.98 5.21 -8.35
C ILE A 11 -11.77 6.05 -8.01
N LEU A 12 -10.58 5.47 -8.14
CA LEU A 12 -9.33 6.15 -7.88
C LEU A 12 -8.35 5.81 -9.00
N ALA A 13 -7.77 6.82 -9.62
CA ALA A 13 -6.83 6.67 -10.73
C ALA A 13 -7.37 5.76 -11.84
N GLY A 14 -8.65 5.89 -12.16
CA GLY A 14 -9.30 5.10 -13.20
C GLY A 14 -9.63 3.66 -12.81
N ARG A 15 -9.40 3.27 -11.58
CA ARG A 15 -9.67 1.92 -11.07
C ARG A 15 -10.85 1.95 -10.11
N THR A 16 -11.71 0.94 -10.20
CA THR A 16 -12.89 0.82 -9.34
C THR A 16 -12.60 -0.11 -8.18
N PHE A 17 -12.96 0.34 -6.98
CA PHE A 17 -12.79 -0.43 -5.75
C PHE A 17 -14.13 -0.64 -5.06
N GLU A 18 -14.30 -1.80 -4.45
CA GLU A 18 -15.48 -2.09 -3.65
C GLU A 18 -15.34 -1.53 -2.24
N SER A 19 -14.14 -1.61 -1.67
CA SER A 19 -13.86 -1.07 -0.35
C SER A 19 -13.37 0.37 -0.45
N ARG A 20 -13.89 1.22 0.44
CA ARG A 20 -13.44 2.61 0.57
C ARG A 20 -12.38 2.76 1.65
N LEU A 21 -12.01 1.67 2.31
CA LEU A 21 -11.05 1.67 3.41
C LEU A 21 -9.63 1.57 2.87
N LEU A 22 -8.80 2.53 3.23
CA LEU A 22 -7.36 2.50 2.99
C LEU A 22 -6.70 2.21 4.33
N VAL A 23 -5.89 1.17 4.40
CA VAL A 23 -5.29 0.71 5.66
C VAL A 23 -3.78 0.86 5.63
N GLY A 24 -3.21 1.35 6.73
CA GLY A 24 -1.78 1.45 6.89
C GLY A 24 -1.15 0.14 7.35
N THR A 25 0.17 0.06 7.25
CA THR A 25 0.94 -1.15 7.58
C THR A 25 1.91 -0.94 8.74
N GLY A 26 1.87 0.20 9.40
CA GLY A 26 2.76 0.48 10.52
C GLY A 26 2.27 -0.10 11.84
N LYS A 27 3.21 -0.33 12.75
CA LYS A 27 2.93 -0.68 14.15
C LYS A 27 2.34 -2.06 14.41
N TYR A 28 2.33 -2.95 13.45
CA TYR A 28 2.02 -4.35 13.71
C TYR A 28 3.26 -5.07 14.23
N VAL A 29 3.03 -6.11 15.01
CA VAL A 29 4.12 -6.86 15.66
C VAL A 29 5.04 -7.51 14.63
N ASP A 30 4.45 -8.09 13.58
CA ASP A 30 5.22 -8.79 12.55
C ASP A 30 4.44 -8.83 11.24
N MET A 31 5.03 -9.42 10.23
CA MET A 31 4.43 -9.53 8.90
C MET A 31 3.16 -10.37 8.91
N GLU A 32 3.12 -11.43 9.69
CA GLU A 32 1.95 -12.30 9.77
C GLU A 32 0.75 -11.57 10.40
N GLN A 33 0.99 -10.82 11.46
CA GLN A 33 -0.06 -10.01 12.07
C GLN A 33 -0.55 -8.93 11.10
N THR A 34 0.37 -8.33 10.35
CA THR A 34 0.02 -7.36 9.31
C THR A 34 -0.91 -8.00 8.28
N ARG A 35 -0.54 -9.16 7.77
CA ARG A 35 -1.33 -9.89 6.78
C ARG A 35 -2.73 -10.19 7.29
N LEU A 36 -2.82 -10.73 8.50
CA LEU A 36 -4.11 -11.10 9.10
C LEU A 36 -5.00 -9.89 9.33
N ALA A 37 -4.42 -8.77 9.79
CA ALA A 37 -5.19 -7.55 10.03
C ALA A 37 -5.74 -6.97 8.72
N ILE A 38 -4.92 -6.95 7.68
CA ILE A 38 -5.33 -6.43 6.38
C ILE A 38 -6.44 -7.31 5.78
N GLU A 39 -6.29 -8.62 5.82
CA GLU A 39 -7.33 -9.54 5.34
C GLU A 39 -8.64 -9.34 6.10
N ALA A 40 -8.56 -9.24 7.42
CA ALA A 40 -9.76 -9.06 8.25
C ALA A 40 -10.46 -7.73 7.96
N SER A 41 -9.72 -6.71 7.58
CA SER A 41 -10.29 -5.39 7.30
C SER A 41 -11.11 -5.34 6.02
N GLY A 42 -10.85 -6.22 5.06
CA GLY A 42 -11.46 -6.17 3.74
C GLY A 42 -10.94 -5.06 2.86
N ALA A 43 -9.89 -4.36 3.26
CA ALA A 43 -9.32 -3.27 2.47
C ALA A 43 -8.68 -3.80 1.19
N GLU A 44 -8.83 -3.03 0.12
CA GLU A 44 -8.19 -3.32 -1.16
C GLU A 44 -6.96 -2.45 -1.39
N ILE A 45 -6.90 -1.29 -0.74
CA ILE A 45 -5.79 -0.35 -0.84
C ILE A 45 -5.02 -0.33 0.48
N VAL A 46 -3.71 -0.54 0.39
CA VAL A 46 -2.84 -0.62 1.56
C VAL A 46 -1.72 0.41 1.42
N THR A 47 -1.59 1.29 2.40
CA THR A 47 -0.56 2.33 2.37
C THR A 47 0.73 1.84 3.02
N VAL A 48 1.85 2.23 2.45
CA VAL A 48 3.17 1.75 2.87
C VAL A 48 4.17 2.90 2.87
N ALA A 49 4.86 3.09 3.97
CA ALA A 49 5.96 4.06 4.04
C ALA A 49 7.21 3.40 3.44
N VAL A 50 7.60 3.83 2.25
CA VAL A 50 8.71 3.21 1.50
C VAL A 50 10.00 3.22 2.29
N ARG A 51 10.30 4.33 2.96
CA ARG A 51 11.55 4.47 3.71
C ARG A 51 11.61 3.59 4.97
N ARG A 52 10.48 3.09 5.43
CA ARG A 52 10.38 2.31 6.68
C ARG A 52 10.05 0.85 6.45
N THR A 53 9.84 0.46 5.20
CA THR A 53 9.33 -0.87 4.90
C THR A 53 10.13 -1.47 3.73
N ASN A 54 10.51 -2.73 3.86
CA ASN A 54 11.16 -3.42 2.77
C ASN A 54 10.13 -3.90 1.75
N LEU A 55 10.24 -3.39 0.54
CA LEU A 55 9.44 -3.80 -0.61
C LEU A 55 10.30 -4.49 -1.68
N GLY A 56 11.46 -4.98 -1.27
CA GLY A 56 12.42 -5.63 -2.15
C GLY A 56 13.74 -4.87 -2.30
N GLN A 57 13.84 -3.65 -1.77
CA GLN A 57 15.08 -2.87 -1.84
C GLN A 57 16.19 -3.42 -0.94
N ASN A 58 15.85 -4.24 0.05
CA ASN A 58 16.81 -4.85 0.96
C ASN A 58 16.76 -6.38 0.82
N PRO A 59 17.53 -6.98 -0.11
CA PRO A 59 17.54 -8.43 -0.29
C PRO A 59 17.97 -9.14 1.00
N GLY A 60 17.32 -10.25 1.30
CA GLY A 60 17.61 -11.04 2.50
C GLY A 60 16.80 -10.62 3.72
N GLU A 61 16.12 -9.50 3.68
CA GLU A 61 15.20 -9.08 4.73
C GLU A 61 13.76 -9.40 4.36
N PRO A 62 12.87 -9.58 5.34
CA PRO A 62 11.46 -9.81 5.04
C PRO A 62 10.89 -8.73 4.13
N ASN A 63 10.15 -9.14 3.11
CA ASN A 63 9.55 -8.25 2.12
C ASN A 63 8.04 -8.22 2.34
N LEU A 64 7.48 -7.03 2.54
CA LEU A 64 6.05 -6.87 2.75
C LEU A 64 5.23 -7.42 1.58
N LEU A 65 5.74 -7.33 0.36
CA LEU A 65 5.03 -7.81 -0.82
C LEU A 65 4.85 -9.33 -0.84
N ASP A 66 5.59 -10.07 -0.02
CA ASP A 66 5.41 -11.52 0.10
C ASP A 66 4.12 -11.86 0.83
N VAL A 67 3.69 -11.00 1.76
CA VAL A 67 2.46 -11.21 2.52
C VAL A 67 1.30 -10.38 2.01
N LEU A 68 1.58 -9.30 1.28
CA LEU A 68 0.58 -8.44 0.65
C LEU A 68 0.87 -8.33 -0.85
N PRO A 69 0.57 -9.36 -1.63
CA PRO A 69 0.93 -9.38 -3.04
C PRO A 69 0.27 -8.24 -3.83
N PRO A 70 1.02 -7.58 -4.72
CA PRO A 70 0.47 -6.47 -5.51
C PRO A 70 -0.62 -6.86 -6.50
N ASP A 71 -0.76 -8.13 -6.81
CA ASP A 71 -1.84 -8.63 -7.67
C ASP A 71 -3.16 -8.77 -6.91
N ARG A 72 -3.11 -8.83 -5.59
CA ARG A 72 -4.28 -8.93 -4.73
C ARG A 72 -4.65 -7.59 -4.09
N TYR A 73 -3.66 -6.81 -3.72
CA TYR A 73 -3.84 -5.50 -3.07
C TYR A 73 -3.27 -4.39 -3.94
N THR A 74 -3.91 -3.24 -3.90
CA THR A 74 -3.32 -2.03 -4.48
C THR A 74 -2.42 -1.41 -3.42
N ILE A 75 -1.13 -1.44 -3.67
CA ILE A 75 -0.15 -0.85 -2.76
C ILE A 75 -0.05 0.63 -3.08
N LEU A 76 -0.25 1.45 -2.06
CA LEU A 76 -0.16 2.91 -2.15
C LEU A 76 1.05 3.35 -1.34
N PRO A 77 2.22 3.46 -1.98
CA PRO A 77 3.42 3.90 -1.26
C PRO A 77 3.32 5.37 -0.89
N ASN A 78 3.92 5.74 0.22
CA ASN A 78 3.95 7.13 0.66
C ASN A 78 5.37 7.60 0.96
N THR A 79 5.51 8.92 1.07
CA THR A 79 6.79 9.60 1.27
C THR A 79 7.07 9.93 2.74
N ALA A 80 6.48 9.22 3.67
CA ALA A 80 6.72 9.46 5.08
C ALA A 80 8.22 9.40 5.41
N GLY A 81 8.69 10.39 6.15
CA GLY A 81 10.10 10.50 6.52
C GLY A 81 10.96 11.25 5.53
N CYS A 82 10.42 11.70 4.41
CA CYS A 82 11.13 12.55 3.46
C CYS A 82 11.07 14.01 3.93
N PHE A 83 12.23 14.67 3.96
CA PHE A 83 12.32 16.04 4.47
C PHE A 83 12.22 17.11 3.38
N ASP A 84 12.45 16.76 2.14
CA ASP A 84 12.43 17.71 1.04
C ASP A 84 11.91 17.08 -0.25
N ALA A 85 11.72 17.91 -1.26
CA ALA A 85 11.18 17.47 -2.55
C ALA A 85 12.10 16.49 -3.26
N ILE A 86 13.41 16.65 -3.13
CA ILE A 86 14.38 15.76 -3.79
C ILE A 86 14.25 14.35 -3.23
N GLU A 87 14.21 14.21 -1.89
CA GLU A 87 14.02 12.91 -1.26
C GLU A 87 12.68 12.30 -1.63
N ALA A 88 11.61 13.11 -1.65
CA ALA A 88 10.28 12.63 -1.99
C ALA A 88 10.23 12.08 -3.42
N VAL A 89 10.83 12.78 -4.37
CA VAL A 89 10.88 12.33 -5.77
C VAL A 89 11.68 11.03 -5.89
N ARG A 90 12.82 10.93 -5.23
CA ARG A 90 13.63 9.71 -5.24
C ARG A 90 12.85 8.53 -4.66
N THR A 91 12.16 8.76 -3.57
CA THR A 91 11.35 7.74 -2.92
C THR A 91 10.21 7.26 -3.82
N CYS A 92 9.53 8.19 -4.49
CA CYS A 92 8.47 7.84 -5.43
C CYS A 92 9.00 7.05 -6.62
N ARG A 93 10.17 7.40 -7.15
CA ARG A 93 10.78 6.67 -8.25
C ARG A 93 11.19 5.25 -7.83
N LEU A 94 11.75 5.12 -6.64
CA LEU A 94 12.08 3.81 -6.10
C LEU A 94 10.82 2.95 -5.94
N ALA A 95 9.78 3.52 -5.38
CA ALA A 95 8.52 2.81 -5.20
C ALA A 95 7.95 2.33 -6.55
N ARG A 96 8.01 3.16 -7.55
CA ARG A 96 7.53 2.78 -8.90
C ARG A 96 8.30 1.60 -9.46
N GLU A 97 9.62 1.57 -9.25
CA GLU A 97 10.44 0.44 -9.69
C GLU A 97 10.13 -0.82 -8.91
N LEU A 98 10.00 -0.71 -7.59
CA LEU A 98 9.70 -1.86 -6.73
C LEU A 98 8.32 -2.44 -6.99
N LEU A 99 7.39 -1.62 -7.45
CA LEU A 99 6.01 -2.02 -7.74
C LEU A 99 5.74 -2.21 -9.22
N ASP A 100 6.78 -2.54 -9.98
CA ASP A 100 6.68 -2.94 -11.39
C ASP A 100 6.01 -1.88 -12.27
N GLY A 101 6.42 -0.63 -12.11
CA GLY A 101 5.96 0.47 -12.94
C GLY A 101 4.66 1.13 -12.49
N LYS A 102 4.03 0.66 -11.42
CA LYS A 102 2.84 1.30 -10.87
C LYS A 102 3.21 2.65 -10.28
N ASN A 103 2.42 3.67 -10.60
CA ASN A 103 2.79 5.05 -10.29
C ASN A 103 1.83 5.78 -9.36
N LEU A 104 0.99 5.06 -8.65
CA LEU A 104 0.12 5.66 -7.64
C LEU A 104 0.92 5.89 -6.36
N VAL A 105 0.96 7.12 -5.87
CA VAL A 105 1.69 7.47 -4.65
C VAL A 105 0.89 8.45 -3.80
N LYS A 106 1.21 8.47 -2.51
CA LYS A 106 0.63 9.41 -1.55
C LYS A 106 1.76 10.26 -0.98
N LEU A 107 1.62 11.57 -1.07
CA LEU A 107 2.61 12.50 -0.50
C LEU A 107 2.39 12.69 1.00
#